data_41651545f07b9be7991ebcbfcd632ece
#
_entry.id   41651545f07b9be7991ebcbfcd632ece
#
_cell.length_a   1.000
_cell.length_b   1.000
_cell.length_c   1.000
_cell.angle_alpha   90.00
_cell.angle_beta   90.00
_cell.angle_gamma   90.00
#
_symmetry.space_group_name_H-M   'P 1'
#
loop_
_entity.id
_entity.type
_entity.pdbx_description
1 polymer ?
#
loop_
_entity_poly.entity_id
_entity_poly.type
_entity_poly.pdbx_seq_one_letter_code
_entity_poly.pdbx_strand_id
1 'polypeptide(L)'
;LEEMPFIVREMTDHEAVQAMKDSNKQRDGMLPSELAALLELEVEDIKHQGGRLKGVAEGDVGKRSVEIVGEAHEMNYKKVMRYLRLNSLVPELLDKVDDKKMGFMPAVELSYIKPKNQRLIAVSIDGEQASPSLAQAKRLRELDKEGKLNGDVIDGILSEQKKEDRGVIISTAELEKY
;
A
#
# COMPACT_ATOMS: atom_id res chain seq x y z
N LEU A 1 36.05 -3.02 -0.64
CA LEU A 1 34.91 -2.60 -1.48
C LEU A 1 34.82 -3.62 -2.61
N GLU A 2 33.74 -4.40 -2.65
CA GLU A 2 33.45 -5.27 -3.79
C GLU A 2 33.03 -4.41 -4.97
N GLU A 3 33.71 -4.54 -6.10
CA GLU A 3 33.34 -3.88 -7.35
C GLU A 3 32.15 -4.63 -7.95
N MET A 4 31.04 -3.92 -8.12
CA MET A 4 29.86 -4.49 -8.74
C MET A 4 29.84 -4.09 -10.23
N PRO A 5 29.80 -5.05 -11.19
CA PRO A 5 29.70 -4.72 -12.60
C PRO A 5 28.33 -4.08 -12.89
N PHE A 6 28.32 -2.97 -13.62
CA PHE A 6 27.11 -2.32 -14.06
C PHE A 6 27.20 -1.97 -15.55
N ILE A 7 26.04 -1.93 -16.20
CA ILE A 7 25.91 -1.58 -17.60
C ILE A 7 25.12 -0.27 -17.67
N VAL A 8 25.75 0.78 -18.22
CA VAL A 8 25.08 2.05 -18.52
C VAL A 8 24.45 1.97 -19.90
N ARG A 9 23.17 2.31 -20.01
CA ARG A 9 22.43 2.42 -21.26
C ARG A 9 21.74 3.76 -21.34
N GLU A 10 21.80 4.41 -22.49
CA GLU A 10 20.94 5.56 -22.78
C GLU A 10 19.55 5.05 -23.14
N MET A 11 18.55 5.57 -22.48
CA MET A 11 17.14 5.20 -22.73
C MET A 11 16.22 6.37 -22.35
N THR A 12 15.05 6.41 -22.96
CA THR A 12 13.99 7.35 -22.58
C THR A 12 13.35 6.93 -21.26
N ASP A 13 12.63 7.85 -20.60
CA ASP A 13 11.92 7.56 -19.35
C ASP A 13 10.96 6.38 -19.50
N HIS A 14 10.25 6.30 -20.62
CA HIS A 14 9.38 5.16 -20.94
C HIS A 14 10.15 3.84 -21.04
N GLU A 15 11.26 3.80 -21.77
CA GLU A 15 12.11 2.60 -21.88
C GLU A 15 12.69 2.20 -20.52
N ALA A 16 13.05 3.17 -19.68
CA ALA A 16 13.52 2.91 -18.32
C ALA A 16 12.44 2.26 -17.44
N VAL A 17 11.20 2.76 -17.49
CA VAL A 17 10.04 2.15 -16.79
C VAL A 17 9.79 0.72 -17.27
N GLN A 18 9.82 0.47 -18.59
CA GLN A 18 9.66 -0.88 -19.14
C GLN A 18 10.79 -1.83 -18.71
N ALA A 19 12.03 -1.38 -18.74
CA ALA A 19 13.18 -2.19 -18.32
C ALA A 19 13.10 -2.54 -16.82
N MET A 20 12.68 -1.60 -15.99
CA MET A 20 12.45 -1.83 -14.56
C MET A 20 11.31 -2.84 -14.32
N LYS A 21 10.21 -2.72 -15.07
CA LYS A 21 9.07 -3.64 -15.04
C LYS A 21 9.50 -5.07 -15.39
N ASP A 22 10.26 -5.25 -16.45
CA ASP A 22 10.73 -6.56 -16.90
C ASP A 22 11.72 -7.17 -15.89
N SER A 23 12.58 -6.37 -15.30
CA SER A 23 13.49 -6.81 -14.22
C SER A 23 12.72 -7.26 -12.97
N ASN A 24 11.66 -6.54 -12.60
CA ASN A 24 10.86 -6.85 -11.41
C ASN A 24 9.93 -8.06 -11.59
N LYS A 25 9.49 -8.36 -12.83
CA LYS A 25 8.72 -9.59 -13.12
C LYS A 25 9.46 -10.88 -12.80
N GLN A 26 10.81 -10.85 -12.79
CA GLN A 26 11.65 -12.00 -12.50
C GLN A 26 11.95 -12.16 -11.01
N ARG A 27 11.49 -11.21 -10.17
CA ARG A 27 11.76 -11.19 -8.75
C ARG A 27 10.57 -11.73 -7.97
N ASP A 28 10.72 -12.93 -7.40
CA ASP A 28 9.75 -13.46 -6.45
C ASP A 28 9.74 -12.61 -5.16
N GLY A 29 8.58 -12.09 -4.78
CA GLY A 29 8.38 -11.46 -3.47
C GLY A 29 8.68 -9.96 -3.40
N MET A 30 8.16 -9.17 -4.36
CA MET A 30 8.21 -7.70 -4.27
C MET A 30 7.52 -7.19 -2.99
N LEU A 31 8.18 -6.26 -2.29
CA LEU A 31 7.62 -5.63 -1.10
C LEU A 31 6.41 -4.73 -1.45
N PRO A 32 5.45 -4.55 -0.53
CA PRO A 32 4.32 -3.65 -0.76
C PRO A 32 4.72 -2.22 -1.15
N SER A 33 5.79 -1.68 -0.57
CA SER A 33 6.34 -0.37 -0.92
C SER A 33 6.90 -0.32 -2.34
N GLU A 34 7.68 -1.35 -2.73
CA GLU A 34 8.27 -1.47 -4.06
C GLU A 34 7.17 -1.54 -5.13
N LEU A 35 6.14 -2.36 -4.88
CA LEU A 35 5.00 -2.49 -5.79
C LEU A 35 4.20 -1.18 -5.88
N ALA A 36 4.00 -0.47 -4.77
CA ALA A 36 3.32 0.81 -4.76
C ALA A 36 4.06 1.87 -5.60
N ALA A 37 5.39 1.95 -5.47
CA ALA A 37 6.23 2.85 -6.24
C ALA A 37 6.22 2.48 -7.74
N LEU A 38 6.33 1.19 -8.07
CA LEU A 38 6.27 0.72 -9.46
C LEU A 38 4.93 1.07 -10.13
N LEU A 39 3.81 0.79 -9.45
CA LEU A 39 2.48 1.10 -9.98
C LEU A 39 2.27 2.61 -10.19
N GLU A 40 2.86 3.46 -9.33
CA GLU A 40 2.81 4.91 -9.50
C GLU A 40 3.54 5.35 -10.77
N LEU A 41 4.75 4.85 -10.99
CA LEU A 41 5.53 5.14 -12.20
C LEU A 41 4.80 4.68 -13.47
N GLU A 42 4.21 3.49 -13.47
CA GLU A 42 3.44 2.98 -14.61
C GLU A 42 2.18 3.83 -14.89
N VAL A 43 1.46 4.22 -13.84
CA VAL A 43 0.27 5.08 -14.00
C VAL A 43 0.66 6.46 -14.52
N GLU A 44 1.77 7.02 -14.08
CA GLU A 44 2.28 8.31 -14.56
C GLU A 44 2.76 8.22 -16.00
N ASP A 45 3.51 7.17 -16.36
CA ASP A 45 3.96 6.93 -17.72
C ASP A 45 2.77 6.88 -18.70
N ILE A 46 1.72 6.13 -18.39
CA ILE A 46 0.50 6.07 -19.20
C ILE A 46 -0.20 7.44 -19.29
N LYS A 47 -0.25 8.20 -18.20
CA LYS A 47 -0.81 9.56 -18.24
C LYS A 47 -0.03 10.49 -19.17
N HIS A 48 1.29 10.42 -19.15
CA HIS A 48 2.15 11.23 -20.03
C HIS A 48 2.01 10.83 -21.50
N GLN A 49 1.81 9.54 -21.79
CA GLN A 49 1.56 9.05 -23.15
C GLN A 49 0.16 9.41 -23.65
N GLY A 50 -0.86 9.40 -22.79
CA GLY A 50 -2.26 9.68 -23.12
C GLY A 50 -2.54 11.11 -23.59
N GLY A 51 -1.63 12.06 -23.34
CA GLY A 51 -1.67 13.41 -23.93
C GLY A 51 -1.28 13.45 -25.43
N ARG A 52 -0.70 12.38 -25.94
CA ARG A 52 -0.38 12.17 -27.36
C ARG A 52 -0.97 10.81 -27.75
N LEU A 53 -2.11 10.81 -28.43
CA LEU A 53 -2.87 9.63 -28.92
C LEU A 53 -2.06 8.57 -29.73
N LYS A 54 -0.73 8.61 -29.71
CA LYS A 54 0.19 7.78 -30.51
C LYS A 54 0.78 6.56 -29.77
N GLY A 55 0.34 6.22 -28.56
CA GLY A 55 0.94 5.12 -27.80
C GLY A 55 -0.03 4.20 -27.08
N VAL A 56 -1.31 4.52 -27.07
CA VAL A 56 -2.33 3.70 -26.39
C VAL A 56 -2.78 2.58 -27.31
N ALA A 57 -2.74 1.33 -26.86
CA ALA A 57 -3.25 0.19 -27.63
C ALA A 57 -4.75 0.38 -27.91
N GLU A 58 -5.22 -0.09 -29.09
CA GLU A 58 -6.63 0.11 -29.52
C GLU A 58 -7.65 -0.37 -28.47
N GLY A 59 -7.32 -1.40 -27.68
CA GLY A 59 -8.17 -1.93 -26.61
C GLY A 59 -8.27 -1.06 -25.34
N ASP A 60 -7.41 -0.04 -25.20
CA ASP A 60 -7.30 0.78 -24.00
C ASP A 60 -7.88 2.19 -24.16
N VAL A 61 -8.40 2.48 -25.36
CA VAL A 61 -9.06 3.76 -25.65
C VAL A 61 -10.26 3.95 -24.72
N GLY A 62 -10.23 5.03 -23.94
CA GLY A 62 -11.31 5.36 -22.98
C GLY A 62 -11.16 4.76 -21.59
N LYS A 63 -10.16 3.88 -21.34
CA LYS A 63 -9.85 3.39 -20.01
C LYS A 63 -9.00 4.40 -19.23
N ARG A 64 -9.15 4.40 -17.91
CA ARG A 64 -8.28 5.18 -17.02
C ARG A 64 -6.93 4.49 -16.86
N SER A 65 -5.84 5.26 -16.69
CA SER A 65 -4.48 4.72 -16.49
C SER A 65 -4.41 3.65 -15.40
N VAL A 66 -5.14 3.83 -14.29
CA VAL A 66 -5.21 2.85 -13.20
C VAL A 66 -5.92 1.53 -13.58
N GLU A 67 -6.79 1.55 -14.57
CA GLU A 67 -7.46 0.35 -15.09
C GLU A 67 -6.53 -0.42 -16.00
N ILE A 68 -5.80 0.27 -16.88
CA ILE A 68 -4.79 -0.32 -17.78
C ILE A 68 -3.68 -0.98 -16.94
N VAL A 69 -3.15 -0.27 -15.94
CA VAL A 69 -2.14 -0.82 -15.04
C VAL A 69 -2.71 -2.01 -14.25
N GLY A 70 -3.95 -1.92 -13.78
CA GLY A 70 -4.61 -3.01 -13.08
C GLY A 70 -4.70 -4.28 -13.93
N GLU A 71 -5.11 -4.17 -15.19
CA GLU A 71 -5.18 -5.30 -16.12
C GLU A 71 -3.80 -5.91 -16.36
N ALA A 72 -2.75 -5.09 -16.52
CA ALA A 72 -1.39 -5.56 -16.73
C ALA A 72 -0.81 -6.34 -15.54
N HIS A 73 -1.29 -6.07 -14.33
CA HIS A 73 -0.88 -6.73 -13.08
C HIS A 73 -1.92 -7.73 -12.54
N GLU A 74 -2.93 -8.09 -13.33
CA GLU A 74 -4.04 -8.97 -12.90
C GLU A 74 -4.75 -8.48 -11.63
N MET A 75 -4.83 -7.17 -11.47
CA MET A 75 -5.46 -6.50 -10.32
C MET A 75 -6.65 -5.65 -10.77
N ASN A 76 -7.69 -5.59 -9.94
CA ASN A 76 -8.71 -4.58 -10.16
C ASN A 76 -8.19 -3.18 -9.82
N TYR A 77 -8.74 -2.15 -10.46
CA TYR A 77 -8.33 -0.75 -10.27
C TYR A 77 -8.39 -0.29 -8.80
N LYS A 78 -9.33 -0.83 -7.99
CA LYS A 78 -9.43 -0.49 -6.55
C LYS A 78 -8.21 -0.98 -5.78
N LYS A 79 -7.66 -2.14 -6.15
CA LYS A 79 -6.43 -2.66 -5.54
C LYS A 79 -5.24 -1.80 -5.93
N VAL A 80 -5.11 -1.40 -7.20
CA VAL A 80 -4.08 -0.44 -7.65
C VAL A 80 -4.17 0.85 -6.84
N MET A 81 -5.37 1.46 -6.74
CA MET A 81 -5.57 2.69 -5.97
C MET A 81 -5.15 2.57 -4.51
N ARG A 82 -5.34 1.41 -3.88
CA ARG A 82 -4.89 1.17 -2.50
C ARG A 82 -3.36 1.11 -2.39
N TYR A 83 -2.68 0.48 -3.34
CA TYR A 83 -1.22 0.49 -3.40
C TYR A 83 -0.68 1.92 -3.61
N LEU A 84 -1.23 2.67 -4.56
CA LEU A 84 -0.84 4.07 -4.77
C LEU A 84 -0.99 4.92 -3.49
N ARG A 85 -1.98 4.60 -2.65
CA ARG A 85 -2.14 5.29 -1.35
C ARG A 85 -1.01 5.01 -0.37
N LEU A 86 -0.32 3.86 -0.44
CA LEU A 86 0.83 3.57 0.42
C LEU A 86 1.97 4.57 0.23
N ASN A 87 2.16 5.12 -0.98
CA ASN A 87 3.17 6.14 -1.27
C ASN A 87 2.95 7.46 -0.49
N SER A 88 1.77 7.63 0.14
CA SER A 88 1.49 8.75 1.03
C SER A 88 1.79 8.47 2.51
N LEU A 89 2.32 7.28 2.83
CA LEU A 89 2.79 6.98 4.17
C LEU A 89 4.17 7.57 4.42
N VAL A 90 4.43 7.93 5.68
CA VAL A 90 5.79 8.23 6.11
C VAL A 90 6.63 6.94 6.11
N PRO A 91 7.95 7.03 5.84
CA PRO A 91 8.82 5.86 5.75
C PRO A 91 8.69 4.90 6.93
N GLU A 92 8.59 5.45 8.15
CA GLU A 92 8.52 4.67 9.39
C GLU A 92 7.28 3.74 9.45
N LEU A 93 6.16 4.14 8.82
CA LEU A 93 4.96 3.30 8.72
C LEU A 93 5.03 2.35 7.53
N LEU A 94 5.65 2.79 6.42
CA LEU A 94 5.81 1.98 5.23
C LEU A 94 6.70 0.77 5.49
N ASP A 95 7.82 0.96 6.20
CA ASP A 95 8.72 -0.12 6.65
C ASP A 95 7.98 -1.17 7.49
N LYS A 96 7.02 -0.73 8.35
CA LYS A 96 6.21 -1.67 9.13
C LYS A 96 5.26 -2.52 8.28
N VAL A 97 4.84 -2.01 7.13
CA VAL A 97 4.03 -2.80 6.16
C VAL A 97 4.90 -3.83 5.48
N ASP A 98 6.10 -3.45 5.04
CA ASP A 98 7.06 -4.32 4.38
C ASP A 98 7.57 -5.43 5.32
N ASP A 99 7.82 -5.10 6.59
CA ASP A 99 8.16 -6.04 7.66
C ASP A 99 6.99 -6.95 8.10
N LYS A 100 5.79 -6.78 7.53
CA LYS A 100 4.56 -7.47 7.93
C LYS A 100 4.15 -7.22 9.40
N LYS A 101 4.68 -6.17 10.02
CA LYS A 101 4.30 -5.73 11.38
C LYS A 101 2.98 -4.98 11.38
N MET A 102 2.58 -4.41 10.25
CA MET A 102 1.31 -3.72 10.07
C MET A 102 0.55 -4.28 8.87
N GLY A 103 -0.77 -4.47 9.05
CA GLY A 103 -1.62 -4.96 7.97
C GLY A 103 -1.80 -3.93 6.84
N PHE A 104 -1.95 -4.41 5.60
CA PHE A 104 -2.12 -3.57 4.41
C PHE A 104 -3.33 -2.63 4.51
N MET A 105 -4.50 -3.11 4.94
CA MET A 105 -5.71 -2.27 5.01
C MET A 105 -5.65 -1.19 6.09
N PRO A 106 -5.17 -1.45 7.32
CA PRO A 106 -4.85 -0.39 8.28
C PRO A 106 -3.90 0.66 7.71
N ALA A 107 -2.83 0.24 7.03
CA ALA A 107 -1.86 1.14 6.39
C ALA A 107 -2.53 2.08 5.36
N VAL A 108 -3.42 1.56 4.53
CA VAL A 108 -4.20 2.37 3.57
C VAL A 108 -5.05 3.41 4.31
N GLU A 109 -5.67 3.08 5.43
CA GLU A 109 -6.43 4.07 6.22
C GLU A 109 -5.53 5.14 6.83
N LEU A 110 -4.36 4.75 7.38
CA LEU A 110 -3.38 5.67 7.95
C LEU A 110 -2.79 6.62 6.91
N SER A 111 -2.70 6.21 5.64
CA SER A 111 -2.18 7.05 4.55
C SER A 111 -3.02 8.31 4.28
N TYR A 112 -4.25 8.39 4.80
CA TYR A 112 -5.10 9.58 4.72
C TYR A 112 -4.85 10.59 5.84
N ILE A 113 -4.08 10.22 6.86
CA ILE A 113 -3.73 11.05 8.02
C ILE A 113 -2.59 12.00 7.63
N LYS A 114 -2.53 13.17 8.26
CA LYS A 114 -1.46 14.14 8.04
C LYS A 114 -0.09 13.54 8.40
N PRO A 115 0.98 13.81 7.63
CA PRO A 115 2.31 13.22 7.88
C PRO A 115 2.85 13.42 9.30
N LYS A 116 2.57 14.58 9.92
CA LYS A 116 2.93 14.85 11.32
C LYS A 116 2.32 13.81 12.28
N ASN A 117 1.04 13.52 12.10
CA ASN A 117 0.31 12.59 12.96
C ASN A 117 0.62 11.13 12.62
N GLN A 118 0.95 10.83 11.36
CA GLN A 118 1.47 9.52 10.98
C GLN A 118 2.76 9.18 11.75
N ARG A 119 3.70 10.14 11.92
CA ARG A 119 4.91 9.94 12.72
C ARG A 119 4.61 9.69 14.19
N LEU A 120 3.64 10.41 14.77
CA LEU A 120 3.20 10.13 16.14
C LEU A 120 2.66 8.70 16.27
N ILE A 121 1.83 8.26 15.31
CA ILE A 121 1.31 6.88 15.28
C ILE A 121 2.45 5.86 15.16
N ALA A 122 3.47 6.13 14.33
CA ALA A 122 4.62 5.23 14.20
C ALA A 122 5.36 5.05 15.53
N VAL A 123 5.57 6.15 16.27
CA VAL A 123 6.20 6.13 17.60
C VAL A 123 5.34 5.36 18.60
N SER A 124 4.03 5.60 18.63
CA SER A 124 3.11 4.89 19.51
C SER A 124 3.04 3.39 19.21
N ILE A 125 3.08 2.98 17.93
CA ILE A 125 3.14 1.55 17.55
C ILE A 125 4.40 0.89 18.10
N ASP A 126 5.54 1.58 18.09
CA ASP A 126 6.80 1.06 18.64
C ASP A 126 6.76 1.00 20.16
N GLY A 127 6.17 2.00 20.82
CA GLY A 127 6.04 2.05 22.27
C GLY A 127 5.11 0.97 22.81
N GLU A 128 3.94 0.83 22.23
CA GLU A 128 2.91 -0.14 22.65
C GLU A 128 3.15 -1.56 22.08
N GLN A 129 4.10 -1.72 21.17
CA GLN A 129 4.36 -2.96 20.41
C GLN A 129 3.08 -3.54 19.79
N ALA A 130 2.14 -2.67 19.45
CA ALA A 130 0.81 -3.00 18.97
C ALA A 130 0.52 -2.32 17.63
N SER A 131 0.24 -3.11 16.60
CA SER A 131 -0.20 -2.61 15.31
C SER A 131 -1.71 -2.35 15.30
N PRO A 132 -2.19 -1.23 14.76
CA PRO A 132 -3.61 -0.92 14.73
C PRO A 132 -4.40 -1.92 13.89
N SER A 133 -5.59 -2.28 14.39
CA SER A 133 -6.61 -2.95 13.59
C SER A 133 -7.21 -1.99 12.56
N LEU A 134 -7.94 -2.53 11.58
CA LEU A 134 -8.64 -1.70 10.59
C LEU A 134 -9.63 -0.72 11.25
N ALA A 135 -10.32 -1.15 12.31
CA ALA A 135 -11.27 -0.32 13.05
C ALA A 135 -10.57 0.84 13.76
N GLN A 136 -9.45 0.55 14.44
CA GLN A 136 -8.62 1.56 15.09
C GLN A 136 -8.03 2.56 14.06
N ALA A 137 -7.51 2.07 12.92
CA ALA A 137 -6.98 2.94 11.87
C ALA A 137 -8.05 3.89 11.29
N LYS A 138 -9.29 3.43 11.09
CA LYS A 138 -10.41 4.28 10.68
C LYS A 138 -10.73 5.33 11.74
N ARG A 139 -10.78 4.95 13.02
CA ARG A 139 -11.02 5.88 14.12
C ARG A 139 -9.94 6.95 14.23
N LEU A 140 -8.67 6.57 14.09
CA LEU A 140 -7.55 7.51 14.04
C LEU A 140 -7.69 8.51 12.89
N ARG A 141 -8.08 8.04 11.70
CA ARG A 141 -8.33 8.89 10.54
C ARG A 141 -9.47 9.89 10.77
N GLU A 142 -10.56 9.46 11.39
CA GLU A 142 -11.69 10.33 11.73
C GLU A 142 -11.27 11.43 12.71
N LEU A 143 -10.55 11.06 13.77
CA LEU A 143 -10.03 12.01 14.75
C LEU A 143 -9.00 13.00 14.16
N ASP A 144 -8.18 12.56 13.18
CA ASP A 144 -7.28 13.45 12.46
C ASP A 144 -8.07 14.50 11.64
N LYS A 145 -9.15 14.10 10.96
CA LYS A 145 -10.03 15.02 10.24
C LYS A 145 -10.68 16.05 11.14
N GLU A 146 -11.08 15.64 12.36
CA GLU A 146 -11.65 16.52 13.37
C GLU A 146 -10.60 17.39 14.06
N GLY A 147 -9.30 17.17 13.82
CA GLY A 147 -8.23 17.87 14.48
C GLY A 147 -8.04 17.52 15.96
N LYS A 148 -8.59 16.39 16.39
CA LYS A 148 -8.55 15.90 17.80
C LYS A 148 -7.47 14.86 18.05
N LEU A 149 -6.66 14.52 17.04
CA LEU A 149 -5.63 13.50 17.15
C LEU A 149 -4.39 14.07 17.86
N ASN A 150 -4.00 13.46 18.97
CA ASN A 150 -2.78 13.72 19.73
C ASN A 150 -2.17 12.41 20.25
N GLY A 151 -0.98 12.46 20.87
CA GLY A 151 -0.28 11.28 21.37
C GLY A 151 -1.11 10.45 22.34
N ASP A 152 -1.68 11.09 23.36
CA ASP A 152 -2.47 10.40 24.40
C ASP A 152 -3.69 9.65 23.81
N VAL A 153 -4.35 10.26 22.81
CA VAL A 153 -5.47 9.64 22.10
C VAL A 153 -5.01 8.46 21.24
N ILE A 154 -3.85 8.57 20.58
CA ILE A 154 -3.28 7.48 19.80
C ILE A 154 -2.93 6.30 20.71
N ASP A 155 -2.21 6.55 21.80
CA ASP A 155 -1.82 5.52 22.78
C ASP A 155 -3.06 4.85 23.38
N GLY A 156 -4.08 5.64 23.76
CA GLY A 156 -5.35 5.11 24.25
C GLY A 156 -6.05 4.19 23.26
N ILE A 157 -6.03 4.51 21.95
CA ILE A 157 -6.66 3.67 20.93
C ILE A 157 -5.84 2.40 20.66
N LEU A 158 -4.50 2.51 20.65
CA LEU A 158 -3.64 1.36 20.38
C LEU A 158 -3.59 0.37 21.55
N SER A 159 -3.71 0.87 22.80
CA SER A 159 -3.77 0.04 24.00
C SER A 159 -5.12 -0.67 24.18
N GLU A 160 -6.18 -0.25 23.48
CA GLU A 160 -7.46 -0.97 23.50
C GLU A 160 -7.23 -2.41 23.00
N GLN A 161 -7.58 -3.40 23.82
CA GLN A 161 -7.47 -4.82 23.44
C GLN A 161 -8.24 -5.05 22.13
N LYS A 162 -7.59 -5.65 21.15
CA LYS A 162 -8.26 -6.14 19.95
C LYS A 162 -9.38 -7.07 20.43
N LYS A 163 -10.62 -6.76 20.08
CA LYS A 163 -11.73 -7.70 20.31
C LYS A 163 -11.31 -9.02 19.71
N GLU A 164 -11.17 -10.06 20.55
CA GLU A 164 -10.95 -11.40 20.02
C GLU A 164 -12.06 -11.66 19.01
N ASP A 165 -11.68 -12.03 17.77
CA ASP A 165 -12.62 -12.60 16.85
C ASP A 165 -13.20 -13.81 17.57
N ARG A 166 -14.44 -13.69 18.00
CA ARG A 166 -15.19 -14.83 18.54
C ARG A 166 -15.41 -15.75 17.37
N GLY A 167 -14.43 -16.61 17.12
CA GLY A 167 -14.61 -17.78 16.27
C GLY A 167 -15.87 -18.49 16.79
N VAL A 168 -16.81 -18.73 15.91
CA VAL A 168 -17.96 -19.58 16.24
C VAL A 168 -17.37 -20.95 16.53
N ILE A 169 -17.32 -21.31 17.81
CA ILE A 169 -16.95 -22.67 18.24
C ILE A 169 -18.14 -23.53 17.83
N ILE A 170 -18.06 -24.07 16.61
CA ILE A 170 -19.00 -25.12 16.17
C ILE A 170 -18.62 -26.37 16.96
N SER A 171 -19.49 -26.80 17.85
CA SER A 171 -19.27 -28.04 18.59
C SER A 171 -19.21 -29.21 17.62
N THR A 172 -18.36 -30.20 17.90
CA THR A 172 -18.23 -31.44 17.09
C THR A 172 -19.57 -32.14 16.88
N ALA A 173 -20.51 -31.99 17.82
CA ALA A 173 -21.87 -32.54 17.74
C ALA A 173 -22.77 -31.86 16.67
N GLU A 174 -22.40 -30.64 16.20
CA GLU A 174 -23.12 -29.96 15.12
C GLU A 174 -22.53 -30.27 13.74
N LEU A 175 -21.26 -30.71 13.67
CA LEU A 175 -20.61 -31.16 12.44
C LEU A 175 -21.05 -32.55 11.99
N GLU A 176 -21.54 -33.40 12.90
CA GLU A 176 -22.04 -34.76 12.58
C GLU A 176 -23.48 -34.78 12.01
N LYS A 177 -24.14 -33.63 11.89
CA LYS A 177 -25.51 -33.53 11.36
C LYS A 177 -25.61 -33.17 9.88
N TYR A 178 -24.49 -33.00 9.20
CA TYR A 178 -24.38 -32.75 7.76
C TYR A 178 -23.36 -33.73 7.16
#